data_e38aa0529cbda6020be39560f8c2a9a6
#
_entry.id   e38aa0529cbda6020be39560f8c2a9a6
#
_cell.length_a   1.000
_cell.length_b   1.000
_cell.length_c   1.000
_cell.angle_alpha   90.00
_cell.angle_beta   90.00
_cell.angle_gamma   90.00
#
_symmetry.space_group_name_H-M   'P 1'
#
loop_
_entity.id
_entity.type
_entity.pdbx_description
1 polymer ?
#
loop_
_entity_poly.entity_id
_entity_poly.type
_entity_poly.pdbx_seq_one_letter_code
_entity_poly.pdbx_strand_id
1 'polypeptide(L)'
;MKIIVQMDPIERLNLAGDSTFALLLEAQERGYDIDIYTPDMLTLNDGILSTKAQQIKAYHSPDRIEELNHPRSVLLDEYDIVLMRQDPPFDMSYITATHLLETIQDKTLILNNPFYVRNCPEKIFVNKYMEFMPHTLITRNISEIIKFRDEYKKIIIKPLYGNGGANVFYSDDTDRNFGSIIENFMGLNNEPFICLLYTSPSPRDSSQ
;
A
#
# COMPACT_ATOMS: atom_id res chain seq x y z
N MET A 1 10.99 0.80 25.02
CA MET A 1 10.35 1.59 23.97
C MET A 1 9.03 0.92 23.63
N LYS A 2 7.96 1.69 23.47
CA LYS A 2 6.63 1.19 23.11
C LYS A 2 6.38 1.45 21.63
N ILE A 3 6.10 0.40 20.88
CA ILE A 3 5.80 0.47 19.45
C ILE A 3 4.36 0.01 19.22
N ILE A 4 3.63 0.73 18.40
CA ILE A 4 2.33 0.28 17.92
C ILE A 4 2.33 0.20 16.39
N VAL A 5 1.76 -0.86 15.84
CA VAL A 5 1.77 -1.12 14.40
C VAL A 5 0.35 -1.07 13.85
N GLN A 6 0.12 -0.13 12.94
CA GLN A 6 -1.09 -0.08 12.13
C GLN A 6 -0.92 -1.04 10.96
N MET A 7 -1.68 -2.13 10.93
CA MET A 7 -1.49 -3.19 9.95
C MET A 7 -2.82 -3.87 9.59
N ASP A 8 -2.79 -4.75 8.61
CA ASP A 8 -3.92 -5.62 8.29
C ASP A 8 -4.12 -6.69 9.37
N PRO A 9 -5.31 -7.30 9.44
CA PRO A 9 -5.57 -8.42 10.36
C PRO A 9 -4.53 -9.54 10.21
N ILE A 10 -4.08 -10.09 11.34
CA ILE A 10 -3.02 -11.13 11.39
C ILE A 10 -3.34 -12.30 10.45
N GLU A 11 -4.60 -12.67 10.34
CA GLU A 11 -5.08 -13.80 9.54
C GLU A 11 -4.86 -13.62 8.04
N ARG A 12 -4.61 -12.39 7.59
CA ARG A 12 -4.34 -12.06 6.18
C ARG A 12 -2.85 -12.06 5.83
N LEU A 13 -1.96 -12.14 6.83
CA LEU A 13 -0.54 -12.05 6.60
C LEU A 13 0.02 -13.40 6.12
N ASN A 14 0.87 -13.34 5.11
CA ASN A 14 1.76 -14.45 4.75
C ASN A 14 3.08 -14.30 5.52
N LEU A 15 3.13 -14.79 6.75
CA LEU A 15 4.25 -14.56 7.67
C LEU A 15 5.61 -14.95 7.10
N ALA A 16 5.69 -15.98 6.25
CA ALA A 16 6.93 -16.46 5.66
C ALA A 16 7.64 -15.42 4.75
N GLY A 17 6.90 -14.44 4.22
CA GLY A 17 7.44 -13.40 3.34
C GLY A 17 7.06 -11.98 3.75
N ASP A 18 6.43 -11.79 4.90
CA ASP A 18 5.90 -10.51 5.33
C ASP A 18 6.98 -9.65 6.02
N SER A 19 7.21 -8.46 5.48
CA SER A 19 8.19 -7.53 6.05
C SER A 19 7.73 -6.89 7.37
N THR A 20 6.42 -6.81 7.63
CA THR A 20 5.89 -6.36 8.92
C THR A 20 6.22 -7.38 9.99
N PHE A 21 6.01 -8.67 9.71
CA PHE A 21 6.38 -9.75 10.63
C PHE A 21 7.88 -9.71 10.99
N ALA A 22 8.76 -9.48 9.99
CA ALA A 22 10.19 -9.34 10.26
C ALA A 22 10.50 -8.14 11.18
N LEU A 23 9.80 -7.00 11.00
CA LEU A 23 9.94 -5.85 11.89
C LEU A 23 9.45 -6.14 13.32
N LEU A 24 8.36 -6.91 13.48
CA LEU A 24 7.85 -7.32 14.79
C LEU A 24 8.89 -8.20 15.53
N LEU A 25 9.48 -9.17 14.84
CA LEU A 25 10.54 -10.02 15.42
C LEU A 25 11.73 -9.19 15.89
N GLU A 26 12.26 -8.32 15.04
CA GLU A 26 13.41 -7.47 15.37
C GLU A 26 13.11 -6.51 16.53
N ALA A 27 11.92 -5.89 16.55
CA ALA A 27 11.51 -5.02 17.63
C ALA A 27 11.44 -5.78 18.98
N GLN A 28 10.94 -7.01 18.95
CA GLN A 28 10.88 -7.87 20.13
C GLN A 28 12.26 -8.30 20.60
N GLU A 29 13.20 -8.64 19.70
CA GLU A 29 14.58 -8.97 20.06
C GLU A 29 15.31 -7.80 20.74
N ARG A 30 14.95 -6.57 20.39
CA ARG A 30 15.42 -5.34 21.05
C ARG A 30 14.75 -5.07 22.40
N GLY A 31 13.82 -5.91 22.83
CA GLY A 31 13.10 -5.76 24.09
C GLY A 31 12.04 -4.65 24.07
N TYR A 32 11.44 -4.37 22.93
CA TYR A 32 10.36 -3.38 22.82
C TYR A 32 8.99 -4.03 23.06
N ASP A 33 8.10 -3.27 23.71
CA ASP A 33 6.70 -3.66 23.86
C ASP A 33 5.98 -3.36 22.55
N ILE A 34 5.23 -4.33 22.04
CA ILE A 34 4.58 -4.24 20.74
C ILE A 34 3.07 -4.41 20.87
N ASP A 35 2.35 -3.44 20.39
CA ASP A 35 0.91 -3.49 20.18
C ASP A 35 0.60 -3.40 18.68
N ILE A 36 -0.51 -3.98 18.26
CA ILE A 36 -1.03 -3.89 16.89
C ILE A 36 -2.46 -3.38 16.90
N TYR A 37 -2.89 -2.78 15.82
CA TYR A 37 -4.29 -2.42 15.55
C TYR A 37 -4.56 -2.33 14.06
N THR A 38 -5.82 -2.44 13.66
CA THR A 38 -6.26 -2.23 12.29
C THR A 38 -6.76 -0.78 12.08
N PRO A 39 -6.59 -0.18 10.89
CA PRO A 39 -6.92 1.24 10.64
C PRO A 39 -8.36 1.65 10.98
N ASP A 40 -9.31 0.71 10.86
CA ASP A 40 -10.73 0.93 11.18
C ASP A 40 -11.00 1.11 12.68
N MET A 41 -10.03 0.80 13.55
CA MET A 41 -10.12 1.02 15.00
C MET A 41 -9.69 2.42 15.44
N LEU A 42 -9.17 3.26 14.52
CA LEU A 42 -8.80 4.63 14.84
C LEU A 42 -10.01 5.46 15.23
N THR A 43 -9.87 6.22 16.31
CA THR A 43 -10.89 7.12 16.82
C THR A 43 -10.26 8.46 17.20
N LEU A 44 -10.72 9.54 16.57
CA LEU A 44 -10.38 10.91 16.96
C LEU A 44 -11.58 11.53 17.69
N ASN A 45 -11.40 11.85 18.96
CA ASN A 45 -12.41 12.49 19.79
C ASN A 45 -11.84 13.75 20.43
N ASP A 46 -12.38 14.91 20.09
CA ASP A 46 -11.95 16.21 20.62
C ASP A 46 -10.43 16.45 20.55
N GLY A 47 -9.81 16.01 19.45
CA GLY A 47 -8.36 16.14 19.24
C GLY A 47 -7.50 15.04 19.89
N ILE A 48 -8.12 14.09 20.57
CA ILE A 48 -7.44 12.94 21.19
C ILE A 48 -7.54 11.74 20.26
N LEU A 49 -6.41 11.26 19.76
CA LEU A 49 -6.33 10.08 18.89
C LEU A 49 -6.11 8.80 19.69
N SER A 50 -7.04 7.88 19.59
CA SER A 50 -7.03 6.58 20.26
C SER A 50 -7.33 5.43 19.33
N THR A 51 -7.05 4.22 19.78
CA THR A 51 -7.44 2.98 19.09
C THR A 51 -7.70 1.86 20.09
N LYS A 52 -8.30 0.76 19.62
CA LYS A 52 -8.28 -0.52 20.33
C LYS A 52 -7.07 -1.32 19.87
N ALA A 53 -6.11 -1.50 20.75
CA ALA A 53 -4.86 -2.17 20.46
C ALA A 53 -4.78 -3.54 21.14
N GLN A 54 -4.12 -4.46 20.45
CA GLN A 54 -3.84 -5.82 20.90
C GLN A 54 -2.34 -5.97 21.14
N GLN A 55 -1.94 -6.32 22.37
CA GLN A 55 -0.55 -6.68 22.65
C GLN A 55 -0.23 -8.05 22.06
N ILE A 56 0.94 -8.16 21.43
CA ILE A 56 1.33 -9.37 20.72
C ILE A 56 2.73 -9.86 21.11
N LYS A 57 2.99 -11.12 20.75
CA LYS A 57 4.31 -11.72 20.72
C LYS A 57 4.52 -12.45 19.41
N ALA A 58 5.61 -12.16 18.73
CA ALA A 58 6.01 -12.81 17.49
C ALA A 58 7.00 -13.95 17.75
N TYR A 59 6.89 -15.05 17.01
CA TYR A 59 7.78 -16.20 17.11
C TYR A 59 8.25 -16.62 15.74
N HIS A 60 9.54 -16.95 15.66
CA HIS A 60 10.13 -17.57 14.49
C HIS A 60 10.32 -19.07 14.70
N SER A 61 10.02 -19.89 13.67
CA SER A 61 10.16 -21.35 13.68
C SER A 61 9.34 -22.12 14.75
N PRO A 62 8.02 -22.28 14.57
CA PRO A 62 7.22 -21.83 13.42
C PRO A 62 6.85 -20.35 13.51
N ASP A 63 6.74 -19.71 12.35
CA ASP A 63 6.34 -18.30 12.24
C ASP A 63 4.89 -18.14 12.69
N ARG A 64 4.68 -17.34 13.74
CA ARG A 64 3.37 -17.06 14.29
C ARG A 64 3.36 -15.77 15.08
N ILE A 65 2.19 -15.18 15.21
CA ILE A 65 1.91 -14.07 16.10
C ILE A 65 0.89 -14.54 17.15
N GLU A 66 1.16 -14.28 18.40
CA GLU A 66 0.30 -14.62 19.53
C GLU A 66 -0.24 -13.35 20.16
N GLU A 67 -1.55 -13.27 20.33
CA GLU A 67 -2.21 -12.23 21.10
C GLU A 67 -2.10 -12.53 22.59
N LEU A 68 -1.55 -11.60 23.37
CA LEU A 68 -1.24 -11.87 24.77
C LEU A 68 -2.41 -11.57 25.73
N ASN A 69 -3.19 -10.53 25.42
CA ASN A 69 -4.26 -10.03 26.28
C ASN A 69 -5.51 -9.70 25.47
N HIS A 70 -6.58 -9.30 26.13
CA HIS A 70 -7.74 -8.74 25.43
C HIS A 70 -7.41 -7.35 24.87
N PRO A 71 -7.98 -6.95 23.71
CA PRO A 71 -7.82 -5.62 23.14
C PRO A 71 -8.20 -4.54 24.16
N ARG A 72 -7.38 -3.49 24.26
CA ARG A 72 -7.60 -2.36 25.16
C ARG A 72 -7.57 -1.03 24.44
N SER A 73 -8.32 -0.06 24.94
CA SER A 73 -8.23 1.31 24.45
C SER A 73 -6.91 1.93 24.87
N VAL A 74 -6.20 2.53 23.92
CA VAL A 74 -4.91 3.20 24.14
C VAL A 74 -4.88 4.54 23.43
N LEU A 75 -4.10 5.49 23.95
CA LEU A 75 -3.81 6.74 23.27
C LEU A 75 -2.56 6.54 22.42
N LEU A 76 -2.63 6.97 21.16
CA LEU A 76 -1.52 6.76 20.21
C LEU A 76 -0.33 7.68 20.50
N ASP A 77 -0.55 8.83 21.14
CA ASP A 77 0.52 9.75 21.55
C ASP A 77 1.26 9.34 22.83
N GLU A 78 0.93 8.18 23.42
CA GLU A 78 1.69 7.52 24.49
C GLU A 78 2.72 6.49 23.99
N TYR A 79 2.79 6.28 22.66
CA TYR A 79 3.77 5.41 22.03
C TYR A 79 4.96 6.20 21.51
N ASP A 80 6.13 5.60 21.58
CA ASP A 80 7.35 6.18 21.01
C ASP A 80 7.30 6.16 19.48
N ILE A 81 6.74 5.08 18.89
CA ILE A 81 6.68 4.87 17.44
C ILE A 81 5.33 4.28 17.04
N VAL A 82 4.75 4.82 15.98
CA VAL A 82 3.68 4.20 15.18
C VAL A 82 4.26 3.73 13.84
N LEU A 83 4.16 2.45 13.53
CA LEU A 83 4.51 1.92 12.21
C LEU A 83 3.26 1.82 11.34
N MET A 84 3.22 2.54 10.23
CA MET A 84 2.17 2.42 9.21
C MET A 84 2.52 1.27 8.27
N ARG A 85 1.90 0.12 8.45
CA ARG A 85 2.20 -1.12 7.73
C ARG A 85 1.00 -1.77 7.05
N GLN A 86 -0.15 -1.11 7.06
CA GLN A 86 -1.33 -1.58 6.32
C GLN A 86 -1.06 -1.64 4.82
N ASP A 87 -1.56 -2.66 4.17
CA ASP A 87 -1.51 -2.81 2.72
C ASP A 87 -2.56 -1.93 2.01
N PRO A 88 -2.45 -1.69 0.71
CA PRO A 88 -3.51 -1.09 -0.09
C PRO A 88 -4.84 -1.87 0.03
N PRO A 89 -5.99 -1.26 -0.27
CA PRO A 89 -6.15 -0.20 -1.27
C PRO A 89 -5.82 1.20 -0.74
N PHE A 90 -5.20 2.03 -1.60
CA PHE A 90 -4.93 3.44 -1.31
C PHE A 90 -6.18 4.27 -1.62
N ASP A 91 -7.16 4.17 -0.76
CA ASP A 91 -8.48 4.79 -0.84
C ASP A 91 -8.68 5.90 0.21
N MET A 92 -9.89 6.41 0.32
CA MET A 92 -10.20 7.45 1.30
C MET A 92 -10.06 6.99 2.75
N SER A 93 -10.23 5.70 3.04
CA SER A 93 -9.98 5.15 4.39
C SER A 93 -8.49 5.21 4.71
N TYR A 94 -7.65 4.80 3.77
CA TYR A 94 -6.19 4.91 3.90
C TYR A 94 -5.76 6.37 4.09
N ILE A 95 -6.24 7.28 3.25
CA ILE A 95 -5.93 8.72 3.32
C ILE A 95 -6.41 9.31 4.65
N THR A 96 -7.61 8.94 5.11
CA THR A 96 -8.15 9.39 6.41
C THR A 96 -7.25 8.94 7.56
N ALA A 97 -6.81 7.68 7.58
CA ALA A 97 -5.87 7.18 8.59
C ALA A 97 -4.57 8.00 8.61
N THR A 98 -4.03 8.39 7.44
CA THR A 98 -2.84 9.25 7.39
C THR A 98 -3.10 10.63 8.01
N HIS A 99 -4.28 11.24 7.75
CA HIS A 99 -4.63 12.53 8.36
C HIS A 99 -4.79 12.43 9.88
N LEU A 100 -5.41 11.36 10.37
CA LEU A 100 -5.57 11.13 11.80
C LEU A 100 -4.21 10.98 12.49
N LEU A 101 -3.32 10.16 11.95
CA LEU A 101 -1.99 9.97 12.48
C LEU A 101 -1.14 11.24 12.46
N GLU A 102 -1.29 12.07 11.43
CA GLU A 102 -0.56 13.34 11.34
C GLU A 102 -0.84 14.28 12.53
N THR A 103 -2.01 14.15 13.18
CA THR A 103 -2.37 14.99 14.34
C THR A 103 -1.50 14.78 15.57
N ILE A 104 -0.74 13.70 15.63
CA ILE A 104 0.13 13.36 16.77
C ILE A 104 1.62 13.33 16.44
N GLN A 105 2.03 13.79 15.25
CA GLN A 105 3.43 13.73 14.78
C GLN A 105 4.42 14.57 15.62
N ASP A 106 3.94 15.54 16.37
CA ASP A 106 4.75 16.35 17.28
C ASP A 106 5.12 15.61 18.57
N LYS A 107 4.44 14.51 18.90
CA LYS A 107 4.65 13.71 20.10
C LYS A 107 5.19 12.31 19.82
N THR A 108 4.79 11.72 18.68
CA THR A 108 5.06 10.31 18.34
C THR A 108 5.72 10.21 16.97
N LEU A 109 6.80 9.45 16.87
CA LEU A 109 7.43 9.17 15.57
C LEU A 109 6.54 8.25 14.75
N ILE A 110 6.08 8.71 13.59
CA ILE A 110 5.26 7.90 12.69
C ILE A 110 6.07 7.52 11.43
N LEU A 111 6.23 6.24 11.19
CA LEU A 111 6.94 5.65 10.06
C LEU A 111 5.97 4.80 9.19
N ASN A 112 5.83 5.11 7.90
CA ASN A 112 6.39 6.25 7.20
C ASN A 112 5.60 7.52 7.55
N ASN A 113 6.23 8.69 7.27
CA ASN A 113 5.58 9.98 7.54
C ASN A 113 4.26 10.10 6.79
N PRO A 114 3.11 10.33 7.47
CA PRO A 114 1.77 10.32 6.88
C PRO A 114 1.58 11.32 5.75
N PHE A 115 2.19 12.51 5.85
CA PHE A 115 2.14 13.51 4.80
C PHE A 115 2.73 12.98 3.48
N TYR A 116 3.90 12.37 3.54
CA TYR A 116 4.55 11.82 2.34
C TYR A 116 3.87 10.56 1.83
N VAL A 117 3.34 9.73 2.72
CA VAL A 117 2.57 8.53 2.33
C VAL A 117 1.42 8.92 1.39
N ARG A 118 0.61 9.91 1.76
CA ARG A 118 -0.53 10.31 0.91
C ARG A 118 -0.15 11.21 -0.26
N ASN A 119 0.95 11.99 -0.18
CA ASN A 119 1.32 12.96 -1.21
C ASN A 119 2.36 12.44 -2.22
N CYS A 120 2.89 11.24 -2.02
CA CYS A 120 3.85 10.60 -2.93
C CYS A 120 3.33 9.26 -3.44
N PRO A 121 2.14 9.20 -4.08
CA PRO A 121 1.63 7.96 -4.65
C PRO A 121 2.61 7.46 -5.72
N GLU A 122 3.06 6.21 -5.58
CA GLU A 122 4.22 5.66 -6.28
C GLU A 122 4.22 5.86 -7.80
N LYS A 123 3.08 5.57 -8.47
CA LYS A 123 2.97 5.65 -9.93
C LYS A 123 2.77 7.08 -10.46
N ILE A 124 2.41 8.03 -9.60
CA ILE A 124 2.28 9.45 -9.97
C ILE A 124 3.57 10.19 -9.64
N PHE A 125 4.11 9.98 -8.45
CA PHE A 125 5.30 10.68 -7.98
C PHE A 125 6.51 10.48 -8.90
N VAL A 126 6.69 9.26 -9.43
CA VAL A 126 7.80 8.92 -10.34
C VAL A 126 7.78 9.73 -11.64
N ASN A 127 6.63 10.30 -12.04
CA ASN A 127 6.57 11.18 -13.23
C ASN A 127 7.39 12.47 -13.09
N LYS A 128 7.91 12.78 -11.91
CA LYS A 128 8.93 13.84 -11.74
C LYS A 128 10.30 13.46 -12.29
N TYR A 129 10.49 12.18 -12.65
CA TYR A 129 11.75 11.59 -13.10
C TYR A 129 11.56 10.90 -14.46
N MET A 130 10.92 11.63 -15.40
CA MET A 130 10.58 11.10 -16.73
C MET A 130 11.79 10.56 -17.51
N GLU A 131 12.98 11.09 -17.26
CA GLU A 131 14.24 10.65 -17.89
C GLU A 131 14.61 9.19 -17.55
N PHE A 132 14.07 8.64 -16.44
CA PHE A 132 14.27 7.25 -16.01
C PHE A 132 13.07 6.35 -16.29
N MET A 133 12.05 6.87 -16.95
CA MET A 133 10.80 6.13 -17.18
C MET A 133 10.61 5.79 -18.66
N PRO A 134 9.94 4.68 -18.98
CA PRO A 134 9.41 4.48 -20.33
C PRO A 134 8.33 5.53 -20.61
N HIS A 135 8.00 5.73 -21.88
CA HIS A 135 6.85 6.55 -22.26
C HIS A 135 5.62 6.12 -21.49
N THR A 136 4.97 7.08 -20.85
CA THR A 136 3.91 6.86 -19.87
C THR A 136 2.71 7.74 -20.17
N LEU A 137 1.51 7.15 -20.13
CA LEU A 137 0.24 7.85 -20.20
C LEU A 137 -0.58 7.51 -18.97
N ILE A 138 -1.09 8.52 -18.27
CA ILE A 138 -2.05 8.35 -17.17
C ILE A 138 -3.36 9.01 -17.60
N THR A 139 -4.40 8.23 -17.82
CA THR A 139 -5.70 8.74 -18.30
C THR A 139 -6.83 7.76 -18.03
N ARG A 140 -8.06 8.25 -18.11
CA ARG A 140 -9.27 7.45 -18.24
C ARG A 140 -9.91 7.62 -19.63
N ASN A 141 -9.35 8.46 -20.48
CA ASN A 141 -9.85 8.72 -21.82
C ASN A 141 -9.45 7.60 -22.78
N ILE A 142 -10.42 6.80 -23.21
CA ILE A 142 -10.21 5.63 -24.09
C ILE A 142 -9.52 6.03 -25.40
N SER A 143 -9.89 7.18 -25.99
CA SER A 143 -9.29 7.62 -27.25
C SER A 143 -7.80 7.90 -27.13
N GLU A 144 -7.35 8.41 -25.95
CA GLU A 144 -5.93 8.64 -25.70
C GLU A 144 -5.17 7.33 -25.45
N ILE A 145 -5.83 6.33 -24.83
CA ILE A 145 -5.23 4.98 -24.67
C ILE A 145 -5.03 4.32 -26.03
N ILE A 146 -6.04 4.42 -26.92
CA ILE A 146 -5.95 3.88 -28.29
C ILE A 146 -4.80 4.54 -29.05
N LYS A 147 -4.71 5.89 -29.04
CA LYS A 147 -3.61 6.63 -29.69
C LYS A 147 -2.25 6.20 -29.15
N PHE A 148 -2.11 6.08 -27.83
CA PHE A 148 -0.88 5.66 -27.20
C PHE A 148 -0.46 4.26 -27.64
N ARG A 149 -1.41 3.30 -27.70
CA ARG A 149 -1.15 1.96 -28.24
C ARG A 149 -0.76 2.00 -29.73
N ASP A 150 -1.47 2.79 -30.53
CA ASP A 150 -1.20 2.90 -31.97
C ASP A 150 0.17 3.53 -32.25
N GLU A 151 0.66 4.42 -31.39
CA GLU A 151 1.98 5.04 -31.49
C GLU A 151 3.08 4.05 -31.08
N TYR A 152 2.94 3.46 -29.90
CA TYR A 152 4.03 2.65 -29.29
C TYR A 152 3.94 1.16 -29.63
N LYS A 153 2.85 0.66 -30.21
CA LYS A 153 2.61 -0.71 -30.65
C LYS A 153 2.53 -1.76 -29.57
N LYS A 154 3.36 -1.67 -28.53
CA LYS A 154 3.41 -2.63 -27.41
C LYS A 154 3.35 -1.87 -26.11
N ILE A 155 2.29 -2.09 -25.35
CA ILE A 155 2.04 -1.36 -24.11
C ILE A 155 1.66 -2.29 -22.96
N ILE A 156 1.91 -1.83 -21.75
CA ILE A 156 1.31 -2.39 -20.53
C ILE A 156 0.22 -1.44 -20.05
N ILE A 157 -0.94 -1.99 -19.70
CA ILE A 157 -2.05 -1.25 -19.08
C ILE A 157 -2.30 -1.83 -17.70
N LYS A 158 -2.41 -0.97 -16.70
CA LYS A 158 -2.71 -1.37 -15.32
C LYS A 158 -3.47 -0.29 -14.55
N PRO A 159 -4.20 -0.64 -13.48
CA PRO A 159 -4.81 0.34 -12.59
C PRO A 159 -3.75 1.26 -11.99
N LEU A 160 -4.08 2.55 -11.85
CA LEU A 160 -3.13 3.53 -11.29
C LEU A 160 -2.80 3.21 -9.83
N TYR A 161 -3.79 2.87 -9.02
CA TYR A 161 -3.64 2.56 -7.60
C TYR A 161 -3.64 1.06 -7.27
N GLY A 162 -3.59 0.20 -8.31
CA GLY A 162 -3.49 -1.25 -8.12
C GLY A 162 -2.13 -1.69 -7.57
N ASN A 163 -2.11 -2.81 -6.87
CA ASN A 163 -0.92 -3.43 -6.26
C ASN A 163 -0.87 -4.92 -6.57
N GLY A 164 0.21 -5.59 -6.16
CA GLY A 164 0.35 -7.04 -6.21
C GLY A 164 0.28 -7.66 -7.62
N GLY A 165 0.45 -6.87 -8.70
CA GLY A 165 0.39 -7.36 -10.07
C GLY A 165 -1.03 -7.63 -10.60
N ALA A 166 -2.07 -7.39 -9.83
CA ALA A 166 -3.45 -7.59 -10.25
C ALA A 166 -3.83 -6.64 -11.40
N ASN A 167 -4.55 -7.18 -12.40
CA ASN A 167 -5.04 -6.42 -13.54
C ASN A 167 -3.91 -5.71 -14.33
N VAL A 168 -2.76 -6.35 -14.49
CA VAL A 168 -1.69 -5.89 -15.37
C VAL A 168 -1.83 -6.63 -16.70
N PHE A 169 -2.07 -5.90 -17.79
CA PHE A 169 -2.24 -6.47 -19.12
C PHE A 169 -1.19 -5.94 -20.08
N TYR A 170 -0.59 -6.87 -20.83
CA TYR A 170 0.15 -6.56 -22.04
C TYR A 170 -0.82 -6.49 -23.20
N SER A 171 -0.65 -5.53 -24.09
CA SER A 171 -1.41 -5.42 -25.34
C SER A 171 -0.50 -4.90 -26.46
N ASP A 172 -0.60 -5.50 -27.63
CA ASP A 172 0.01 -4.98 -28.85
C ASP A 172 -1.05 -4.52 -29.85
N ASP A 173 -0.62 -3.98 -31.00
CA ASP A 173 -1.51 -3.45 -32.03
C ASP A 173 -2.34 -4.53 -32.76
N THR A 174 -2.02 -5.81 -32.55
CA THR A 174 -2.77 -6.96 -33.12
C THR A 174 -3.72 -7.60 -32.10
N ASP A 175 -3.70 -7.17 -30.84
CA ASP A 175 -4.49 -7.76 -29.76
C ASP A 175 -5.99 -7.51 -29.97
N ARG A 176 -6.72 -8.59 -30.25
CA ARG A 176 -8.18 -8.59 -30.49
C ARG A 176 -8.97 -8.41 -29.16
N ASN A 177 -8.36 -8.66 -28.02
CA ASN A 177 -9.01 -8.56 -26.72
C ASN A 177 -8.89 -7.16 -26.10
N PHE A 178 -8.20 -6.24 -26.76
CA PHE A 178 -7.97 -4.90 -26.23
C PHE A 178 -9.27 -4.17 -25.84
N GLY A 179 -10.32 -4.28 -26.66
CA GLY A 179 -11.63 -3.71 -26.31
C GLY A 179 -12.19 -4.25 -25.00
N SER A 180 -12.13 -5.58 -24.82
CA SER A 180 -12.59 -6.23 -23.57
C SER A 180 -11.73 -5.85 -22.35
N ILE A 181 -10.42 -5.66 -22.55
CA ILE A 181 -9.53 -5.15 -21.49
C ILE A 181 -9.99 -3.76 -21.05
N ILE A 182 -10.23 -2.86 -22.00
CA ILE A 182 -10.70 -1.49 -21.70
C ILE A 182 -12.07 -1.52 -21.01
N GLU A 183 -13.02 -2.32 -21.51
CA GLU A 183 -14.34 -2.46 -20.87
C GLU A 183 -14.22 -2.97 -19.42
N ASN A 184 -13.39 -3.98 -19.18
CA ASN A 184 -13.13 -4.48 -17.84
C ASN A 184 -12.60 -3.38 -16.93
N PHE A 185 -11.60 -2.63 -17.36
CA PHE A 185 -11.06 -1.50 -16.60
C PHE A 185 -12.09 -0.41 -16.32
N MET A 186 -12.92 -0.07 -17.32
CA MET A 186 -13.97 0.93 -17.15
C MET A 186 -15.04 0.50 -16.14
N GLY A 187 -15.24 -0.81 -15.98
CA GLY A 187 -16.17 -1.40 -15.03
C GLY A 187 -15.64 -1.52 -13.59
N LEU A 188 -14.30 -1.51 -13.37
CA LEU A 188 -13.72 -1.72 -12.04
C LEU A 188 -13.99 -0.55 -11.09
N ASN A 189 -13.66 0.66 -11.51
CA ASN A 189 -13.81 1.89 -10.71
C ASN A 189 -13.74 3.14 -11.60
N ASN A 190 -13.76 4.33 -11.00
CA ASN A 190 -13.65 5.61 -11.70
C ASN A 190 -12.21 6.17 -11.73
N GLU A 191 -11.21 5.40 -11.36
CA GLU A 191 -9.82 5.83 -11.32
C GLU A 191 -9.18 5.85 -12.72
N PRO A 192 -8.14 6.67 -12.95
CA PRO A 192 -7.33 6.60 -14.15
C PRO A 192 -6.57 5.28 -14.28
N PHE A 193 -6.18 4.96 -15.50
CA PHE A 193 -5.24 3.89 -15.80
C PHE A 193 -3.85 4.47 -16.05
N ILE A 194 -2.82 3.65 -15.89
CA ILE A 194 -1.48 3.96 -16.36
C ILE A 194 -1.11 3.00 -17.49
N CYS A 195 -0.74 3.58 -18.62
CA CYS A 195 -0.21 2.88 -19.78
C CYS A 195 1.29 3.17 -19.88
N LEU A 196 2.08 2.15 -20.17
CA LEU A 196 3.53 2.24 -20.28
C LEU A 196 3.97 1.60 -21.59
N LEU A 197 4.94 2.22 -22.28
CA LEU A 197 5.65 1.52 -23.36
C LEU A 197 6.28 0.24 -22.79
N TYR A 198 6.02 -0.89 -23.41
CA TYR A 198 6.68 -2.15 -23.06
C TYR A 198 8.08 -2.19 -23.65
N THR A 199 9.11 -2.13 -22.81
CA THR A 199 10.52 -2.03 -23.25
C THR A 199 11.28 -3.35 -23.17
N SER A 200 11.00 -4.17 -22.17
CA SER A 200 11.56 -5.53 -22.00
C SER A 200 10.87 -6.22 -20.80
N PRO A 201 10.87 -7.55 -20.74
CA PRO A 201 10.40 -8.21 -19.52
C PRO A 201 11.22 -7.76 -18.32
N SER A 202 10.52 -7.43 -17.24
CA SER A 202 11.15 -7.21 -15.94
C SER A 202 11.86 -8.50 -15.49
N PRO A 203 12.95 -8.42 -14.72
CA PRO A 203 13.54 -9.62 -14.11
C PRO A 203 12.53 -10.48 -13.32
N ARG A 204 11.43 -9.90 -12.86
CA ARG A 204 10.33 -10.62 -12.22
C ARG A 204 9.48 -11.44 -13.20
N ASP A 205 9.42 -11.03 -14.47
CA ASP A 205 8.61 -11.71 -15.50
C ASP A 205 9.35 -12.94 -16.06
N SER A 206 10.67 -13.04 -15.83
CA SER A 206 11.52 -14.18 -16.28
C SER A 206 11.48 -15.38 -15.32
N SER A 207 10.74 -15.29 -14.20
CA SER A 207 10.65 -16.33 -13.16
C SER A 207 9.30 -17.07 -13.14
N GLN A 208 8.47 -16.91 -14.20
CA GLN A 208 7.22 -17.66 -14.39
C GLN A 208 7.40 -18.80 -15.39
#